data_c708029c0ffc4e382b031393a8f105c5
#
_entry.id   c708029c0ffc4e382b031393a8f105c5
#
_cell.length_a   1.000
_cell.length_b   1.000
_cell.length_c   1.000
_cell.angle_alpha   90.00
_cell.angle_beta   90.00
_cell.angle_gamma   90.00
#
_symmetry.space_group_name_H-M   'P 1'
#
loop_
_entity.id
_entity.type
_entity.pdbx_description
1 polymer ?
#
loop_
_entity_poly.entity_id
_entity_poly.type
_entity_poly.pdbx_seq_one_letter_code
_entity_poly.pdbx_strand_id
1 'polypeptide(L)'
;MRKISILLIIIALADMCFAQMKPKELEAIKNDTSLYYGIGRVCNSPDEASESAKTEIYANIAENYPANAIYIPGNGDAGDQLKTIIRTFKERIEEKSTERAVVENDETEEYQYVMCLKRSDFRTMCDDRRDDIQRYISKGIKMESNACLEDALKSYYWGLMLCYAHPQGKKLQFHGESGTVDYEWLIDRISGSDGILKSFNFIVPKENGIEETADGYLVKLRVKTINGDDVVSLRCECHDGRKYMPNTVRDGKLIVTLHDKDIKSFKIKVNYDFKDDAKKMNASVSNAIDYIKVPRFSNNIYTVDLEKTMSVKKEEEVKDWNKVERNRAVDEDVYLSKMALIENALRCGNIAMARDCFSIEGYNMLDTLSHYGKMTVVGKPEYKLLKYKDEVLCRSITMQFDFRNTTGFSQDVVFRFDTINKVVTSLAFRLSDQAEYDIISKTKWPEESRMILINFLEDYQTAYALKRHHYLESIYSDDALIIVGRLVKKTEIPDRLTLKLTAEEAELTKYDKDTYMKNLSMCFKNNEYIRLRFTETDFTKANNTKDVYGVRVRQEYFSSSYGDVGYLFLLVDLRGAQPLIHVRAWQPDKVDLEKLMNMSDVRFN
;
A
#
# COMPACT_ATOMS: atom_id res chain seq x y z
N MET A 1 -21.16 46.27 32.78
CA MET A 1 -21.93 46.40 31.50
C MET A 1 -21.25 45.70 30.30
N ARG A 2 -19.94 45.63 30.18
CA ARG A 2 -19.28 44.92 29.04
C ARG A 2 -19.42 43.36 29.02
N LYS A 3 -19.54 42.73 30.19
CA LYS A 3 -19.72 41.24 30.26
C LYS A 3 -21.12 40.74 29.92
N ILE A 4 -22.15 41.57 30.10
CA ILE A 4 -23.53 41.21 29.75
C ILE A 4 -23.77 41.34 28.25
N SER A 5 -23.11 42.28 27.56
CA SER A 5 -23.17 42.43 26.10
C SER A 5 -22.54 41.27 25.34
N ILE A 6 -21.46 40.68 25.88
CA ILE A 6 -20.77 39.52 25.24
C ILE A 6 -21.62 38.24 25.40
N LEU A 7 -22.28 38.05 26.53
CA LEU A 7 -23.18 36.91 26.77
C LEU A 7 -24.44 36.97 25.88
N LEU A 8 -25.00 38.16 25.66
CA LEU A 8 -26.13 38.36 24.75
C LEU A 8 -25.75 38.18 23.28
N ILE A 9 -24.51 38.49 22.88
CA ILE A 9 -24.01 38.22 21.53
C ILE A 9 -23.74 36.74 21.33
N ILE A 10 -23.25 36.02 22.33
CA ILE A 10 -23.04 34.55 22.25
C ILE A 10 -24.41 33.82 22.23
N ILE A 11 -25.40 34.25 22.97
CA ILE A 11 -26.76 33.69 22.93
C ILE A 11 -27.44 34.00 21.58
N ALA A 12 -27.27 35.21 21.03
CA ALA A 12 -27.78 35.55 19.69
C ALA A 12 -27.09 34.83 18.55
N LEU A 13 -25.81 34.43 18.70
CA LEU A 13 -25.08 33.60 17.74
C LEU A 13 -25.42 32.11 17.87
N ALA A 14 -25.79 31.63 19.07
CA ALA A 14 -26.29 30.28 19.28
C ALA A 14 -27.70 30.09 18.69
N ASP A 15 -28.60 31.09 18.84
CA ASP A 15 -29.93 31.07 18.24
C ASP A 15 -29.94 31.18 16.70
N MET A 16 -28.86 31.66 16.08
CA MET A 16 -28.75 31.66 14.60
C MET A 16 -28.44 30.30 13.98
N CYS A 17 -27.97 29.32 14.75
CA CYS A 17 -27.66 27.99 14.26
C CYS A 17 -28.87 27.01 14.25
N PHE A 18 -29.99 27.34 14.89
CA PHE A 18 -31.19 26.47 15.02
C PHE A 18 -32.50 27.11 14.52
N ALA A 19 -32.43 28.12 13.68
CA ALA A 19 -33.65 28.67 13.11
C ALA A 19 -34.23 27.71 12.07
N GLN A 20 -35.41 27.15 12.36
CA GLN A 20 -36.21 26.39 11.38
C GLN A 20 -36.34 27.16 10.07
N MET A 21 -36.22 26.45 8.96
CA MET A 21 -36.31 27.01 7.63
C MET A 21 -37.71 27.54 7.34
N LYS A 22 -37.80 28.76 6.85
CA LYS A 22 -39.10 29.32 6.44
C LYS A 22 -39.59 28.67 5.14
N PRO A 23 -40.92 28.50 4.95
CA PRO A 23 -41.49 27.92 3.73
C PRO A 23 -40.97 28.57 2.43
N LYS A 24 -40.76 29.89 2.44
CA LYS A 24 -40.18 30.61 1.28
C LYS A 24 -38.75 30.25 0.98
N GLU A 25 -37.97 29.92 2.01
CA GLU A 25 -36.55 29.47 1.81
C GLU A 25 -36.50 28.06 1.23
N LEU A 26 -37.42 27.18 1.69
CA LEU A 26 -37.55 25.84 1.13
C LEU A 26 -37.97 25.86 -0.34
N GLU A 27 -38.92 26.74 -0.70
CA GLU A 27 -39.31 26.94 -2.10
C GLU A 27 -38.17 27.53 -2.95
N ALA A 28 -37.35 28.41 -2.37
CA ALA A 28 -36.15 28.92 -3.07
C ALA A 28 -35.15 27.80 -3.36
N ILE A 29 -34.92 26.86 -2.42
CA ILE A 29 -34.06 25.68 -2.63
C ILE A 29 -34.61 24.79 -3.75
N LYS A 30 -35.91 24.51 -3.75
CA LYS A 30 -36.55 23.67 -4.79
C LYS A 30 -36.40 24.26 -6.20
N ASN A 31 -36.38 25.58 -6.30
CA ASN A 31 -36.28 26.31 -7.55
C ASN A 31 -34.84 26.65 -7.96
N ASP A 32 -33.86 26.36 -7.10
CA ASP A 32 -32.46 26.65 -7.39
C ASP A 32 -31.86 25.55 -8.27
N THR A 33 -31.71 25.83 -9.54
CA THR A 33 -31.12 24.90 -10.53
C THR A 33 -29.63 24.65 -10.34
N SER A 34 -28.94 25.37 -9.47
CA SER A 34 -27.53 25.16 -9.15
C SER A 34 -27.32 24.11 -8.05
N LEU A 35 -28.40 23.67 -7.40
CA LEU A 35 -28.37 22.71 -6.31
C LEU A 35 -28.97 21.36 -6.69
N TYR A 36 -28.50 20.32 -6.02
CA TYR A 36 -29.23 19.10 -5.72
C TYR A 36 -29.76 19.23 -4.29
N TYR A 37 -30.95 18.72 -4.03
CA TYR A 37 -31.51 18.74 -2.68
C TYR A 37 -32.27 17.45 -2.36
N GLY A 38 -32.33 17.12 -1.07
CA GLY A 38 -33.13 16.02 -0.55
C GLY A 38 -33.93 16.50 0.65
N ILE A 39 -35.25 16.41 0.58
CA ILE A 39 -36.15 16.74 1.70
C ILE A 39 -36.57 15.42 2.33
N GLY A 40 -36.11 15.16 3.55
CA GLY A 40 -36.44 13.96 4.29
C GLY A 40 -37.95 13.93 4.67
N ARG A 41 -38.43 12.77 5.05
CA ARG A 41 -39.74 12.61 5.64
C ARG A 41 -39.75 13.18 7.06
N VAL A 42 -40.93 13.51 7.59
CA VAL A 42 -41.09 13.78 9.03
C VAL A 42 -40.88 12.47 9.79
N CYS A 43 -39.97 12.46 10.74
CA CYS A 43 -39.56 11.31 11.54
C CYS A 43 -39.64 11.65 13.02
N ASN A 44 -39.60 10.61 13.87
CA ASN A 44 -39.70 10.78 15.32
C ASN A 44 -38.34 11.01 16.01
N SER A 45 -37.25 11.01 15.23
CA SER A 45 -35.91 11.32 15.72
C SER A 45 -35.08 12.12 14.71
N PRO A 46 -34.16 12.98 15.18
CA PRO A 46 -33.24 13.72 14.31
C PRO A 46 -32.42 12.83 13.38
N ASP A 47 -31.91 11.70 13.90
CA ASP A 47 -31.07 10.78 13.12
C ASP A 47 -31.85 10.15 11.97
N GLU A 48 -33.09 9.71 12.19
CA GLU A 48 -33.95 9.15 11.14
C GLU A 48 -34.32 10.20 10.09
N ALA A 49 -34.58 11.44 10.51
CA ALA A 49 -34.90 12.56 9.61
C ALA A 49 -33.69 12.92 8.74
N SER A 50 -32.47 12.95 9.32
CA SER A 50 -31.22 13.16 8.61
C SER A 50 -30.95 12.04 7.58
N GLU A 51 -31.07 10.77 7.98
CA GLU A 51 -30.90 9.63 7.06
C GLU A 51 -31.95 9.62 5.94
N SER A 52 -33.17 10.07 6.22
CA SER A 52 -34.20 10.26 5.20
C SER A 52 -33.80 11.35 4.20
N ALA A 53 -33.31 12.51 4.66
CA ALA A 53 -32.82 13.58 3.78
C ALA A 53 -31.62 13.17 2.91
N LYS A 54 -30.70 12.38 3.47
CA LYS A 54 -29.59 11.78 2.73
C LYS A 54 -30.08 10.85 1.62
N THR A 55 -31.05 10.02 1.90
CA THR A 55 -31.64 9.13 0.89
C THR A 55 -32.27 9.91 -0.26
N GLU A 56 -33.00 10.97 0.07
CA GLU A 56 -33.66 11.81 -0.93
C GLU A 56 -32.65 12.61 -1.78
N ILE A 57 -31.54 13.10 -1.23
CA ILE A 57 -30.55 13.81 -2.05
C ILE A 57 -29.86 12.87 -3.04
N TYR A 58 -29.60 11.60 -2.68
CA TYR A 58 -29.06 10.63 -3.63
C TYR A 58 -30.03 10.35 -4.78
N ALA A 59 -31.33 10.23 -4.47
CA ALA A 59 -32.36 10.06 -5.50
C ALA A 59 -32.43 11.29 -6.40
N ASN A 60 -32.43 12.48 -5.82
CA ASN A 60 -32.50 13.75 -6.56
C ASN A 60 -31.29 13.95 -7.50
N ILE A 61 -30.07 13.59 -7.05
CA ILE A 61 -28.89 13.61 -7.91
C ILE A 61 -29.09 12.67 -9.12
N ALA A 62 -29.60 11.44 -8.89
CA ALA A 62 -29.83 10.49 -9.96
C ALA A 62 -30.88 10.96 -10.97
N GLU A 63 -31.97 11.52 -10.50
CA GLU A 63 -33.09 11.98 -11.33
C GLU A 63 -32.74 13.25 -12.12
N ASN A 64 -31.95 14.15 -11.55
CA ASN A 64 -31.60 15.43 -12.13
C ASN A 64 -30.19 15.47 -12.77
N TYR A 65 -29.50 14.32 -12.84
CA TYR A 65 -28.26 14.23 -13.59
C TYR A 65 -28.57 14.29 -15.10
N PRO A 66 -27.84 15.08 -15.91
CA PRO A 66 -28.16 15.23 -17.33
C PRO A 66 -28.12 13.88 -18.07
N ALA A 67 -29.25 13.44 -18.62
CA ALA A 67 -29.35 12.14 -19.32
C ALA A 67 -28.36 12.02 -20.48
N ASN A 68 -28.07 13.13 -21.18
CA ASN A 68 -27.09 13.18 -22.27
C ASN A 68 -25.63 13.15 -21.77
N ALA A 69 -25.40 13.11 -20.47
CA ALA A 69 -24.07 12.99 -19.85
C ALA A 69 -23.86 11.63 -19.15
N ILE A 70 -24.81 10.68 -19.28
CA ILE A 70 -24.70 9.34 -18.71
C ILE A 70 -24.11 8.39 -19.75
N TYR A 71 -22.89 7.92 -19.50
CA TYR A 71 -22.16 6.99 -20.37
C TYR A 71 -21.40 5.98 -19.48
N ILE A 72 -22.15 5.07 -18.87
CA ILE A 72 -21.62 4.09 -17.92
C ILE A 72 -21.17 2.84 -18.68
N PRO A 73 -20.00 2.24 -18.36
CA PRO A 73 -19.59 0.95 -18.89
C PRO A 73 -20.53 -0.18 -18.43
N GLY A 74 -20.74 -1.19 -19.29
CA GLY A 74 -21.59 -2.34 -19.02
C GLY A 74 -22.96 -2.27 -19.70
N ASN A 75 -23.80 -3.30 -19.48
CA ASN A 75 -25.06 -3.52 -20.20
C ASN A 75 -26.31 -3.40 -19.29
N GLY A 76 -26.22 -2.71 -18.16
CA GLY A 76 -27.34 -2.50 -17.25
C GLY A 76 -28.21 -1.30 -17.62
N ASP A 77 -29.36 -1.16 -16.94
CA ASP A 77 -30.16 0.07 -17.01
C ASP A 77 -29.35 1.27 -16.51
N ALA A 78 -29.30 2.33 -17.31
CA ALA A 78 -28.46 3.49 -17.01
C ALA A 78 -28.87 4.22 -15.74
N GLY A 79 -30.19 4.27 -15.45
CA GLY A 79 -30.71 4.92 -14.25
C GLY A 79 -30.34 4.17 -12.96
N ASP A 80 -30.46 2.85 -12.97
CA ASP A 80 -30.12 2.01 -11.82
C ASP A 80 -28.59 1.96 -11.61
N GLN A 81 -27.82 1.95 -12.70
CA GLN A 81 -26.36 2.07 -12.61
C GLN A 81 -25.95 3.43 -12.04
N LEU A 82 -26.59 4.51 -12.45
CA LEU A 82 -26.31 5.85 -11.92
C LEU A 82 -26.61 5.94 -10.42
N LYS A 83 -27.74 5.41 -9.97
CA LYS A 83 -28.07 5.33 -8.54
C LYS A 83 -26.99 4.61 -7.74
N THR A 84 -26.48 3.51 -8.31
CA THR A 84 -25.39 2.72 -7.71
C THR A 84 -24.08 3.52 -7.66
N ILE A 85 -23.76 4.25 -8.73
CA ILE A 85 -22.58 5.11 -8.80
C ILE A 85 -22.65 6.22 -7.76
N ILE A 86 -23.80 6.88 -7.60
CA ILE A 86 -23.98 7.95 -6.62
C ILE A 86 -23.71 7.44 -5.20
N ARG A 87 -24.12 6.21 -4.87
CA ARG A 87 -23.80 5.59 -3.58
C ARG A 87 -22.29 5.47 -3.32
N THR A 88 -21.47 5.33 -4.36
CA THR A 88 -20.00 5.30 -4.22
C THR A 88 -19.39 6.66 -3.85
N PHE A 89 -20.17 7.73 -3.92
CA PHE A 89 -19.80 9.08 -3.48
C PHE A 89 -20.41 9.47 -2.13
N LYS A 90 -21.12 8.54 -1.46
CA LYS A 90 -21.91 8.81 -0.26
C LYS A 90 -21.17 9.70 0.74
N GLU A 91 -19.99 9.29 1.21
CA GLU A 91 -19.22 10.03 2.22
C GLU A 91 -18.88 11.46 1.76
N ARG A 92 -18.48 11.63 0.50
CA ARG A 92 -18.15 12.94 -0.07
C ARG A 92 -19.38 13.82 -0.26
N ILE A 93 -20.52 13.24 -0.65
CA ILE A 93 -21.78 13.95 -0.76
C ILE A 93 -22.20 14.45 0.62
N GLU A 94 -22.17 13.61 1.63
CA GLU A 94 -22.50 13.97 3.00
C GLU A 94 -21.58 15.07 3.55
N GLU A 95 -20.26 14.96 3.31
CA GLU A 95 -19.28 15.96 3.73
C GLU A 95 -19.48 17.34 3.09
N LYS A 96 -19.86 17.38 1.82
CA LYS A 96 -20.02 18.63 1.05
C LYS A 96 -21.44 19.20 1.09
N SER A 97 -22.40 18.42 1.56
CA SER A 97 -23.78 18.87 1.70
C SER A 97 -23.96 19.73 2.93
N THR A 98 -24.88 20.67 2.83
CA THR A 98 -25.37 21.43 4.00
C THR A 98 -26.72 20.88 4.43
N GLU A 99 -26.88 20.59 5.70
CA GLU A 99 -28.14 20.12 6.29
C GLU A 99 -28.80 21.23 7.10
N ARG A 100 -30.12 21.39 6.98
CA ARG A 100 -30.90 22.40 7.70
C ARG A 100 -32.24 21.82 8.15
N ALA A 101 -32.66 22.18 9.35
CA ALA A 101 -33.96 21.79 9.87
C ALA A 101 -35.12 22.51 9.13
N VAL A 102 -36.07 21.73 8.64
CA VAL A 102 -37.33 22.18 8.08
C VAL A 102 -38.40 22.16 9.18
N VAL A 103 -38.44 21.06 9.94
CA VAL A 103 -39.25 20.90 11.17
C VAL A 103 -38.32 20.37 12.23
N GLU A 104 -38.34 20.99 13.40
CA GLU A 104 -37.61 20.53 14.58
C GLU A 104 -38.43 20.89 15.79
N ASN A 105 -39.11 19.91 16.38
CA ASN A 105 -40.04 20.10 17.50
C ASN A 105 -39.85 18.94 18.49
N ASP A 106 -39.17 19.23 19.58
CA ASP A 106 -38.90 18.27 20.64
C ASP A 106 -40.17 17.91 21.46
N GLU A 107 -41.16 18.80 21.49
CA GLU A 107 -42.41 18.55 22.26
C GLU A 107 -43.32 17.54 21.54
N THR A 108 -43.34 17.57 20.20
CA THR A 108 -44.15 16.63 19.38
C THR A 108 -43.31 15.51 18.81
N GLU A 109 -41.99 15.48 19.07
CA GLU A 109 -41.02 14.53 18.48
C GLU A 109 -41.12 14.49 16.94
N GLU A 110 -41.23 15.65 16.30
CA GLU A 110 -41.30 15.79 14.84
C GLU A 110 -40.06 16.47 14.28
N TYR A 111 -39.33 15.74 13.43
CA TYR A 111 -38.08 16.20 12.81
C TYR A 111 -38.12 16.01 11.30
N GLN A 112 -37.74 17.04 10.56
CA GLN A 112 -37.57 16.98 9.11
C GLN A 112 -36.40 17.85 8.70
N TYR A 113 -35.49 17.29 7.93
CA TYR A 113 -34.31 18.00 7.41
C TYR A 113 -34.34 18.11 5.90
N VAL A 114 -33.68 19.13 5.37
CA VAL A 114 -33.30 19.25 3.96
C VAL A 114 -31.80 19.24 3.87
N MET A 115 -31.30 18.43 2.95
CA MET A 115 -29.87 18.37 2.59
C MET A 115 -29.69 19.00 1.21
N CYS A 116 -28.67 19.84 1.04
CA CYS A 116 -28.36 20.54 -0.21
C CYS A 116 -26.90 20.34 -0.61
N LEU A 117 -26.69 20.07 -1.88
CA LEU A 117 -25.36 19.94 -2.49
C LEU A 117 -25.28 20.80 -3.76
N LYS A 118 -24.24 21.59 -3.92
CA LYS A 118 -24.02 22.32 -5.17
C LYS A 118 -23.71 21.34 -6.30
N ARG A 119 -24.29 21.56 -7.47
CA ARG A 119 -23.99 20.75 -8.66
C ARG A 119 -22.54 20.86 -9.09
N SER A 120 -21.88 22.01 -8.83
CA SER A 120 -20.44 22.18 -9.02
C SER A 120 -19.62 21.22 -8.17
N ASP A 121 -20.02 21.00 -6.91
CA ASP A 121 -19.28 20.15 -5.99
C ASP A 121 -19.36 18.68 -6.41
N PHE A 122 -20.54 18.22 -6.85
CA PHE A 122 -20.69 16.88 -7.42
C PHE A 122 -19.85 16.72 -8.71
N ARG A 123 -19.78 17.76 -9.55
CA ARG A 123 -18.92 17.75 -10.73
C ARG A 123 -17.46 17.62 -10.33
N THR A 124 -17.00 18.40 -9.37
CA THR A 124 -15.63 18.30 -8.83
C THR A 124 -15.32 16.89 -8.31
N MET A 125 -16.27 16.25 -7.61
CA MET A 125 -16.09 14.86 -7.16
C MET A 125 -15.87 13.88 -8.34
N CYS A 126 -16.59 14.11 -9.45
CA CYS A 126 -16.39 13.31 -10.66
C CYS A 126 -15.04 13.59 -11.32
N ASP A 127 -14.64 14.87 -11.41
CA ASP A 127 -13.34 15.27 -11.96
C ASP A 127 -12.18 14.69 -11.14
N ASP A 128 -12.22 14.75 -9.80
CA ASP A 128 -11.25 14.12 -8.91
C ASP A 128 -11.14 12.61 -9.16
N ARG A 129 -12.27 11.93 -9.36
CA ARG A 129 -12.28 10.48 -9.68
C ARG A 129 -11.62 10.20 -11.02
N ARG A 130 -11.83 11.08 -12.01
CA ARG A 130 -11.14 11.00 -13.31
C ARG A 130 -9.62 11.11 -13.13
N ASP A 131 -9.16 12.03 -12.29
CA ASP A 131 -7.74 12.22 -12.01
C ASP A 131 -7.15 11.01 -11.27
N ASP A 132 -7.92 10.40 -10.36
CA ASP A 132 -7.55 9.14 -9.71
C ASP A 132 -7.34 8.01 -10.74
N ILE A 133 -8.24 7.89 -11.72
CA ILE A 133 -8.12 6.89 -12.80
C ILE A 133 -6.83 7.12 -13.59
N GLN A 134 -6.56 8.38 -13.98
CA GLN A 134 -5.33 8.73 -14.72
C GLN A 134 -4.08 8.35 -13.90
N ARG A 135 -4.07 8.62 -12.60
CA ARG A 135 -2.95 8.22 -11.71
C ARG A 135 -2.75 6.70 -11.68
N TYR A 136 -3.84 5.93 -11.60
CA TYR A 136 -3.77 4.48 -11.65
C TYR A 136 -3.26 3.94 -12.99
N ILE A 137 -3.68 4.51 -14.11
CA ILE A 137 -3.17 4.14 -15.43
C ILE A 137 -1.67 4.40 -15.51
N SER A 138 -1.22 5.61 -15.17
CA SER A 138 0.19 5.98 -15.20
C SER A 138 1.05 5.11 -14.27
N LYS A 139 0.52 4.78 -13.08
CA LYS A 139 1.17 3.87 -12.15
C LYS A 139 1.25 2.45 -12.70
N GLY A 140 0.16 1.95 -13.27
CA GLY A 140 0.10 0.60 -13.85
C GLY A 140 1.14 0.42 -14.95
N ILE A 141 1.25 1.37 -15.88
CA ILE A 141 2.25 1.37 -16.96
C ILE A 141 3.68 1.31 -16.38
N LYS A 142 3.98 2.16 -15.40
CA LYS A 142 5.30 2.17 -14.74
C LYS A 142 5.61 0.85 -14.03
N MET A 143 4.64 0.27 -13.33
CA MET A 143 4.87 -0.99 -12.60
C MET A 143 5.03 -2.17 -13.55
N GLU A 144 4.28 -2.19 -14.63
CA GLU A 144 4.39 -3.24 -15.65
C GLU A 144 5.74 -3.24 -16.35
N SER A 145 6.25 -2.08 -16.74
CA SER A 145 7.57 -1.94 -17.36
C SER A 145 8.72 -2.42 -16.46
N ASN A 146 8.49 -2.52 -15.16
CA ASN A 146 9.44 -3.00 -14.16
C ASN A 146 9.16 -4.45 -13.71
N ALA A 147 8.32 -5.20 -14.41
CA ALA A 147 7.88 -6.56 -14.05
C ALA A 147 7.23 -6.68 -12.65
N CYS A 148 6.77 -5.56 -12.07
CA CYS A 148 6.00 -5.49 -10.84
C CYS A 148 4.52 -5.77 -11.13
N LEU A 149 4.21 -7.00 -11.56
CA LEU A 149 2.91 -7.32 -12.14
C LEU A 149 1.76 -7.25 -11.13
N GLU A 150 2.01 -7.47 -9.85
CA GLU A 150 1.01 -7.29 -8.79
C GLU A 150 0.51 -5.84 -8.72
N ASP A 151 1.44 -4.89 -8.64
CA ASP A 151 1.09 -3.48 -8.54
C ASP A 151 0.52 -2.93 -9.85
N ALA A 152 0.96 -3.46 -10.99
CA ALA A 152 0.38 -3.15 -12.29
C ALA A 152 -1.08 -3.63 -12.38
N LEU A 153 -1.36 -4.90 -12.08
CA LEU A 153 -2.72 -5.46 -12.04
C LEU A 153 -3.62 -4.69 -11.07
N LYS A 154 -3.12 -4.41 -9.86
CA LYS A 154 -3.83 -3.64 -8.85
C LYS A 154 -4.23 -2.27 -9.39
N SER A 155 -3.27 -1.56 -9.98
CA SER A 155 -3.49 -0.22 -10.50
C SER A 155 -4.49 -0.22 -11.66
N TYR A 156 -4.34 -1.10 -12.63
CA TYR A 156 -5.27 -1.20 -13.74
C TYR A 156 -6.67 -1.63 -13.33
N TYR A 157 -6.79 -2.59 -12.40
CA TYR A 157 -8.09 -3.03 -11.92
C TYR A 157 -8.81 -1.94 -11.11
N TRP A 158 -8.09 -1.21 -10.26
CA TRP A 158 -8.67 -0.09 -9.52
C TRP A 158 -9.05 1.08 -10.44
N GLY A 159 -8.24 1.38 -11.45
CA GLY A 159 -8.60 2.34 -12.49
C GLY A 159 -9.86 1.92 -13.24
N LEU A 160 -9.97 0.66 -13.62
CA LEU A 160 -11.16 0.09 -14.27
C LEU A 160 -12.39 0.18 -13.35
N MET A 161 -12.24 -0.18 -12.07
CA MET A 161 -13.31 -0.08 -11.07
C MET A 161 -13.86 1.35 -10.98
N LEU A 162 -12.97 2.34 -10.95
CA LEU A 162 -13.37 3.75 -10.90
C LEU A 162 -14.00 4.23 -12.22
N CYS A 163 -13.61 3.69 -13.39
CA CYS A 163 -14.30 3.95 -14.64
C CYS A 163 -15.76 3.47 -14.58
N TYR A 164 -16.00 2.27 -14.04
CA TYR A 164 -17.35 1.74 -13.84
C TYR A 164 -18.13 2.49 -12.75
N ALA A 165 -17.43 3.16 -11.85
CA ALA A 165 -18.00 4.01 -10.80
C ALA A 165 -18.14 5.48 -11.22
N HIS A 166 -17.97 5.82 -12.51
CA HIS A 166 -18.06 7.17 -13.00
C HIS A 166 -19.25 7.36 -13.97
N PRO A 167 -20.09 8.41 -13.83
CA PRO A 167 -21.26 8.60 -14.71
C PRO A 167 -20.92 8.65 -16.21
N GLN A 168 -19.72 9.10 -16.56
CA GLN A 168 -19.21 9.22 -17.94
C GLN A 168 -18.13 8.21 -18.25
N GLY A 169 -17.94 7.16 -17.45
CA GLY A 169 -16.79 6.27 -17.52
C GLY A 169 -16.49 5.68 -18.89
N LYS A 170 -17.53 5.41 -19.71
CA LYS A 170 -17.38 4.92 -21.08
C LYS A 170 -16.78 5.94 -22.07
N LYS A 171 -16.90 7.24 -21.77
CA LYS A 171 -16.39 8.32 -22.63
C LYS A 171 -15.11 8.95 -22.12
N LEU A 172 -14.68 8.61 -20.92
CA LEU A 172 -13.45 9.14 -20.38
C LEU A 172 -12.25 8.68 -21.23
N GLN A 173 -11.36 9.61 -21.46
CA GLN A 173 -10.12 9.42 -22.19
C GLN A 173 -8.96 9.81 -21.28
N PHE A 174 -7.89 9.02 -21.29
CA PHE A 174 -6.73 9.15 -20.43
C PHE A 174 -5.45 9.11 -21.26
N HIS A 175 -4.36 9.59 -20.69
CA HIS A 175 -3.04 9.48 -21.31
C HIS A 175 -2.44 8.10 -21.00
N GLY A 176 -2.17 7.33 -22.05
CA GLY A 176 -1.39 6.10 -22.02
C GLY A 176 0.04 6.31 -22.49
N GLU A 177 0.80 5.23 -22.63
CA GLU A 177 2.20 5.26 -23.06
C GLU A 177 2.35 5.73 -24.52
N SER A 178 1.46 5.31 -25.40
CA SER A 178 1.55 5.56 -26.85
C SER A 178 0.35 6.35 -27.38
N GLY A 179 -0.42 7.03 -26.54
CA GLY A 179 -1.58 7.79 -26.94
C GLY A 179 -2.71 7.78 -25.94
N THR A 180 -3.92 7.99 -26.42
CA THR A 180 -5.12 8.07 -25.57
C THR A 180 -5.69 6.68 -25.34
N VAL A 181 -6.04 6.38 -24.09
CA VAL A 181 -6.61 5.11 -23.62
C VAL A 181 -7.94 5.34 -22.89
N ASP A 182 -8.73 4.28 -22.75
CA ASP A 182 -10.05 4.29 -22.12
C ASP A 182 -10.28 3.05 -21.24
N TYR A 183 -11.51 2.81 -20.81
CA TYR A 183 -11.85 1.67 -19.98
C TYR A 183 -11.71 0.32 -20.69
N GLU A 184 -11.89 0.26 -22.02
CA GLU A 184 -11.70 -0.96 -22.82
C GLU A 184 -10.21 -1.34 -22.87
N TRP A 185 -9.35 -0.34 -23.04
CA TRP A 185 -7.91 -0.55 -22.94
C TRP A 185 -7.52 -1.14 -21.57
N LEU A 186 -8.13 -0.67 -20.46
CA LEU A 186 -7.86 -1.25 -19.14
C LEU A 186 -8.27 -2.74 -19.05
N ILE A 187 -9.40 -3.11 -19.65
CA ILE A 187 -9.84 -4.51 -19.74
C ILE A 187 -8.82 -5.33 -20.53
N ASP A 188 -8.41 -4.84 -21.70
CA ASP A 188 -7.44 -5.51 -22.55
C ASP A 188 -6.07 -5.60 -21.89
N ARG A 189 -5.66 -4.57 -21.15
CA ARG A 189 -4.37 -4.58 -20.43
C ARG A 189 -4.36 -5.57 -19.28
N ILE A 190 -5.47 -5.84 -18.63
CA ILE A 190 -5.59 -6.88 -17.59
C ILE A 190 -5.63 -8.26 -18.23
N SER A 191 -6.53 -8.50 -19.20
CA SER A 191 -6.93 -9.84 -19.61
C SER A 191 -6.97 -10.10 -21.12
N GLY A 192 -6.62 -9.10 -21.95
CA GLY A 192 -6.55 -9.22 -23.41
C GLY A 192 -5.49 -10.20 -23.92
N SER A 193 -5.25 -10.26 -25.22
CA SER A 193 -4.20 -11.12 -25.82
C SER A 193 -2.83 -10.84 -25.27
N ASP A 194 -2.52 -9.55 -25.11
CA ASP A 194 -1.24 -9.03 -24.59
C ASP A 194 -1.37 -8.49 -23.16
N GLY A 195 -2.46 -8.85 -22.48
CA GLY A 195 -2.73 -8.41 -21.11
C GLY A 195 -1.85 -9.10 -20.08
N ILE A 196 -1.73 -8.46 -18.91
CA ILE A 196 -0.84 -8.95 -17.84
C ILE A 196 -1.12 -10.40 -17.46
N LEU A 197 -2.40 -10.81 -17.38
CA LEU A 197 -2.74 -12.20 -17.06
C LEU A 197 -2.29 -13.23 -18.11
N LYS A 198 -1.68 -12.82 -19.21
CA LYS A 198 -1.05 -13.67 -20.23
C LYS A 198 0.41 -13.36 -20.47
N SER A 199 0.95 -12.34 -19.82
CA SER A 199 2.31 -11.85 -20.05
C SER A 199 3.40 -12.59 -19.28
N PHE A 200 3.07 -13.64 -18.53
CA PHE A 200 4.02 -14.40 -17.73
C PHE A 200 3.69 -15.89 -17.69
N ASN A 201 4.67 -16.70 -17.29
CA ASN A 201 4.54 -18.16 -17.22
C ASN A 201 5.07 -18.68 -15.88
N PHE A 202 4.41 -19.75 -15.36
CA PHE A 202 4.89 -20.56 -14.26
C PHE A 202 5.69 -21.73 -14.83
N ILE A 203 6.99 -21.78 -14.56
CA ILE A 203 7.92 -22.75 -15.12
C ILE A 203 8.47 -23.61 -13.97
N VAL A 204 8.33 -24.92 -14.04
CA VAL A 204 9.01 -25.83 -13.13
C VAL A 204 10.41 -26.08 -13.68
N PRO A 205 11.50 -25.70 -12.97
CA PRO A 205 12.86 -25.98 -13.41
C PRO A 205 13.10 -27.48 -13.55
N LYS A 206 13.84 -27.90 -14.57
CA LYS A 206 14.20 -29.31 -14.80
C LYS A 206 15.05 -29.86 -13.63
N GLU A 207 15.96 -29.05 -13.11
CA GLU A 207 16.80 -29.39 -11.96
C GLU A 207 16.20 -28.80 -10.68
N ASN A 208 16.07 -29.63 -9.66
CA ASN A 208 15.59 -29.23 -8.32
C ASN A 208 14.21 -28.51 -8.30
N GLY A 209 13.43 -28.59 -9.38
CA GLY A 209 12.10 -27.98 -9.45
C GLY A 209 11.05 -28.74 -8.62
N ILE A 210 11.25 -30.04 -8.39
CA ILE A 210 10.34 -30.89 -7.62
C ILE A 210 11.16 -31.69 -6.62
N GLU A 211 10.84 -31.57 -5.34
CA GLU A 211 11.40 -32.37 -4.24
C GLU A 211 10.30 -33.21 -3.63
N GLU A 212 10.54 -34.52 -3.48
CA GLU A 212 9.62 -35.40 -2.78
C GLU A 212 9.72 -35.19 -1.26
N THR A 213 8.57 -35.11 -0.61
CA THR A 213 8.46 -34.99 0.85
C THR A 213 7.76 -36.21 1.43
N ALA A 214 7.68 -36.33 2.75
CA ALA A 214 6.98 -37.46 3.39
C ALA A 214 5.52 -37.57 2.92
N ASP A 215 4.84 -36.43 2.76
CA ASP A 215 3.39 -36.35 2.53
C ASP A 215 3.03 -35.83 1.11
N GLY A 216 3.97 -35.65 0.19
CA GLY A 216 3.70 -35.10 -1.15
C GLY A 216 4.94 -34.54 -1.83
N TYR A 217 4.82 -33.31 -2.35
CA TYR A 217 5.90 -32.64 -3.10
C TYR A 217 6.09 -31.19 -2.66
N LEU A 218 7.34 -30.75 -2.67
CA LEU A 218 7.70 -29.34 -2.67
C LEU A 218 8.05 -28.93 -4.12
N VAL A 219 7.21 -28.08 -4.72
CA VAL A 219 7.40 -27.62 -6.09
C VAL A 219 7.96 -26.21 -6.08
N LYS A 220 9.14 -26.04 -6.67
CA LYS A 220 9.80 -24.75 -6.87
C LYS A 220 9.54 -24.29 -8.29
N LEU A 221 8.92 -23.14 -8.46
CA LEU A 221 8.59 -22.55 -9.74
C LEU A 221 9.45 -21.32 -10.01
N ARG A 222 9.80 -21.14 -11.28
CA ARG A 222 10.24 -19.86 -11.82
C ARG A 222 9.07 -19.18 -12.50
N VAL A 223 8.90 -17.89 -12.22
CA VAL A 223 7.83 -17.09 -12.82
C VAL A 223 8.48 -15.96 -13.60
N LYS A 224 8.34 -16.03 -14.91
CA LYS A 224 8.98 -15.09 -15.83
C LYS A 224 7.95 -14.43 -16.72
N THR A 225 8.19 -13.17 -17.08
CA THR A 225 7.46 -12.49 -18.15
C THR A 225 7.76 -13.17 -19.49
N ILE A 226 6.92 -12.93 -20.50
CA ILE A 226 7.17 -13.39 -21.88
C ILE A 226 8.48 -12.85 -22.45
N ASN A 227 8.98 -11.71 -21.93
CA ASN A 227 10.26 -11.11 -22.30
C ASN A 227 11.47 -11.76 -21.59
N GLY A 228 11.20 -12.70 -20.67
CA GLY A 228 12.24 -13.43 -19.94
C GLY A 228 12.65 -12.81 -18.61
N ASP A 229 12.07 -11.68 -18.21
CA ASP A 229 12.35 -11.03 -16.94
C ASP A 229 11.69 -11.80 -15.78
N ASP A 230 12.35 -11.84 -14.63
CA ASP A 230 11.76 -12.42 -13.43
C ASP A 230 10.62 -11.52 -12.91
N VAL A 231 9.45 -12.11 -12.64
CA VAL A 231 8.30 -11.39 -12.06
C VAL A 231 8.63 -11.00 -10.63
N VAL A 232 8.70 -9.70 -10.35
CA VAL A 232 9.14 -9.16 -9.05
C VAL A 232 8.20 -9.56 -7.91
N SER A 233 6.90 -9.34 -8.11
CA SER A 233 5.87 -9.77 -7.16
C SER A 233 4.56 -10.09 -7.84
N LEU A 234 3.85 -11.13 -7.33
CA LEU A 234 2.52 -11.48 -7.79
C LEU A 234 1.81 -12.33 -6.75
N ARG A 235 0.73 -11.82 -6.16
CA ARG A 235 -0.10 -12.59 -5.23
C ARG A 235 -0.96 -13.61 -5.95
N CYS A 236 -0.98 -14.82 -5.41
CA CYS A 236 -1.78 -15.92 -5.94
C CYS A 236 -2.28 -16.85 -4.82
N GLU A 237 -3.15 -17.74 -5.19
CA GLU A 237 -3.59 -18.87 -4.38
C GLU A 237 -3.20 -20.16 -5.11
N CYS A 238 -2.47 -21.05 -4.44
CA CYS A 238 -2.04 -22.32 -4.99
C CYS A 238 -2.89 -23.45 -4.41
N HIS A 239 -3.39 -24.35 -5.27
CA HIS A 239 -4.15 -25.52 -4.81
C HIS A 239 -3.18 -26.60 -4.34
N ASP A 240 -3.19 -26.93 -3.04
CA ASP A 240 -2.24 -27.83 -2.37
C ASP A 240 -2.58 -29.34 -2.51
N GLY A 241 -3.58 -29.67 -3.35
CA GLY A 241 -4.20 -30.97 -3.46
C GLY A 241 -5.54 -31.06 -2.72
N ARG A 242 -5.79 -30.20 -1.72
CA ARG A 242 -7.00 -30.17 -0.89
C ARG A 242 -7.78 -28.87 -1.01
N LYS A 243 -7.07 -27.72 -0.96
CA LYS A 243 -7.67 -26.38 -0.98
C LYS A 243 -6.72 -25.36 -1.59
N TYR A 244 -7.25 -24.18 -1.89
CA TYR A 244 -6.43 -23.03 -2.27
C TYR A 244 -5.77 -22.40 -1.06
N MET A 245 -4.45 -22.22 -1.11
CA MET A 245 -3.64 -21.58 -0.07
C MET A 245 -3.02 -20.29 -0.63
N PRO A 246 -3.10 -19.18 0.13
CA PRO A 246 -2.46 -17.93 -0.26
C PRO A 246 -0.95 -18.12 -0.45
N ASN A 247 -0.43 -17.54 -1.52
CA ASN A 247 1.00 -17.55 -1.83
C ASN A 247 1.39 -16.27 -2.59
N THR A 248 2.68 -16.03 -2.75
CA THR A 248 3.19 -14.85 -3.46
C THR A 248 4.44 -15.22 -4.24
N VAL A 249 4.44 -14.89 -5.52
CA VAL A 249 5.67 -14.88 -6.34
C VAL A 249 6.58 -13.77 -5.83
N ARG A 250 7.86 -14.05 -5.70
CA ARG A 250 8.89 -13.07 -5.33
C ARG A 250 10.16 -13.34 -6.13
N ASP A 251 10.69 -12.33 -6.79
CA ASP A 251 11.91 -12.41 -7.62
C ASP A 251 11.88 -13.59 -8.59
N GLY A 252 10.79 -13.75 -9.30
CA GLY A 252 10.61 -14.86 -10.22
C GLY A 252 10.50 -16.22 -9.54
N LYS A 253 10.30 -16.32 -8.23
CA LYS A 253 10.22 -17.58 -7.50
C LYS A 253 8.88 -17.77 -6.83
N LEU A 254 8.35 -19.00 -6.89
CA LEU A 254 7.17 -19.42 -6.16
C LEU A 254 7.40 -20.84 -5.65
N ILE A 255 7.15 -21.07 -4.36
CA ILE A 255 7.26 -22.38 -3.73
C ILE A 255 5.88 -22.85 -3.34
N VAL A 256 5.51 -24.04 -3.77
CA VAL A 256 4.20 -24.66 -3.49
C VAL A 256 4.42 -26.00 -2.82
N THR A 257 3.81 -26.21 -1.66
CA THR A 257 3.76 -27.50 -0.98
C THR A 257 2.48 -28.23 -1.38
N LEU A 258 2.61 -29.44 -1.92
CA LEU A 258 1.50 -30.30 -2.29
C LEU A 258 1.42 -31.46 -1.32
N HIS A 259 0.23 -31.73 -0.79
CA HIS A 259 -0.04 -32.75 0.24
C HIS A 259 -0.68 -34.02 -0.35
N ASP A 260 -0.26 -34.39 -1.57
CA ASP A 260 -0.74 -35.57 -2.27
C ASP A 260 0.35 -36.08 -3.22
N LYS A 261 0.74 -37.35 -3.08
CA LYS A 261 1.76 -37.99 -3.93
C LYS A 261 1.25 -38.41 -5.30
N ASP A 262 -0.07 -38.52 -5.47
CA ASP A 262 -0.68 -38.91 -6.73
C ASP A 262 -1.05 -37.72 -7.62
N ILE A 263 -0.74 -36.50 -7.16
CA ILE A 263 -1.09 -35.26 -7.88
C ILE A 263 -0.23 -35.13 -9.13
N LYS A 264 -0.89 -35.04 -10.28
CA LYS A 264 -0.25 -34.90 -11.61
C LYS A 264 -0.15 -33.46 -12.07
N SER A 265 -1.02 -32.63 -11.59
CA SER A 265 -1.06 -31.21 -11.89
C SER A 265 -1.75 -30.44 -10.76
N PHE A 266 -1.44 -29.16 -10.62
CA PHE A 266 -2.14 -28.30 -9.68
C PHE A 266 -2.45 -26.94 -10.29
N LYS A 267 -3.35 -26.20 -9.64
CA LYS A 267 -3.83 -24.90 -10.14
C LYS A 267 -3.27 -23.75 -9.30
N ILE A 268 -2.91 -22.67 -10.00
CA ILE A 268 -2.52 -21.40 -9.41
C ILE A 268 -3.53 -20.35 -9.87
N LYS A 269 -4.15 -19.65 -8.93
CA LYS A 269 -5.11 -18.57 -9.18
C LYS A 269 -4.47 -17.25 -8.80
N VAL A 270 -4.23 -16.40 -9.78
CA VAL A 270 -3.65 -15.08 -9.58
C VAL A 270 -4.70 -14.10 -9.09
N ASN A 271 -4.36 -13.32 -8.07
CA ASN A 271 -5.23 -12.27 -7.56
C ASN A 271 -5.16 -11.04 -8.49
N TYR A 272 -6.33 -10.49 -8.84
CA TYR A 272 -6.43 -9.28 -9.66
C TYR A 272 -7.38 -8.22 -9.08
N ASP A 273 -8.20 -8.54 -8.07
CA ASP A 273 -9.22 -7.62 -7.54
C ASP A 273 -8.76 -6.82 -6.32
N PHE A 274 -7.82 -7.33 -5.56
CA PHE A 274 -7.18 -6.65 -4.41
C PHE A 274 -8.16 -5.94 -3.46
N LYS A 275 -9.32 -6.55 -3.19
CA LYS A 275 -10.40 -5.94 -2.38
C LYS A 275 -9.95 -5.54 -0.98
N ASP A 276 -9.18 -6.41 -0.32
CA ASP A 276 -8.71 -6.16 1.04
C ASP A 276 -7.70 -5.00 1.10
N ASP A 277 -6.92 -4.83 0.03
CA ASP A 277 -6.02 -3.70 -0.10
C ASP A 277 -6.79 -2.40 -0.31
N ALA A 278 -7.81 -2.41 -1.17
CA ALA A 278 -8.64 -1.23 -1.42
C ALA A 278 -9.30 -0.73 -0.14
N LYS A 279 -9.86 -1.64 0.67
CA LYS A 279 -10.51 -1.29 1.96
C LYS A 279 -9.55 -0.62 2.95
N LYS A 280 -8.26 -0.94 2.88
CA LYS A 280 -7.24 -0.39 3.79
C LYS A 280 -6.59 0.88 3.26
N MET A 281 -6.47 1.01 1.94
CA MET A 281 -5.55 1.95 1.31
C MET A 281 -6.23 3.08 0.53
N ASN A 282 -7.49 2.91 0.10
CA ASN A 282 -8.14 3.90 -0.76
C ASN A 282 -9.66 3.91 -0.57
N ALA A 283 -10.19 4.94 0.09
CA ALA A 283 -11.62 5.08 0.35
C ALA A 283 -12.45 5.15 -0.94
N SER A 284 -11.98 5.83 -1.99
CA SER A 284 -12.69 5.97 -3.26
C SER A 284 -12.86 4.62 -3.98
N VAL A 285 -11.79 3.80 -4.01
CA VAL A 285 -11.83 2.44 -4.58
C VAL A 285 -12.62 1.51 -3.66
N SER A 286 -12.44 1.61 -2.34
CA SER A 286 -13.18 0.82 -1.34
C SER A 286 -14.69 1.00 -1.52
N ASN A 287 -15.14 2.25 -1.58
CA ASN A 287 -16.55 2.56 -1.79
C ASN A 287 -17.06 2.07 -3.16
N ALA A 288 -16.23 2.10 -4.20
CA ALA A 288 -16.61 1.57 -5.49
C ALA A 288 -16.73 0.03 -5.48
N ILE A 289 -15.77 -0.67 -4.90
CA ILE A 289 -15.68 -2.14 -4.88
C ILE A 289 -16.89 -2.81 -4.20
N ASP A 290 -17.49 -2.16 -3.22
CA ASP A 290 -18.64 -2.70 -2.50
C ASP A 290 -19.96 -2.61 -3.31
N TYR A 291 -20.06 -1.66 -4.24
CA TYR A 291 -21.30 -1.41 -5.00
C TYR A 291 -21.18 -1.74 -6.49
N ILE A 292 -20.01 -1.61 -7.08
CA ILE A 292 -19.81 -1.69 -8.53
C ILE A 292 -19.40 -3.09 -8.95
N LYS A 293 -20.03 -3.60 -9.99
CA LYS A 293 -19.68 -4.88 -10.62
C LYS A 293 -18.92 -4.61 -11.92
N VAL A 294 -17.64 -4.98 -11.94
CA VAL A 294 -16.85 -5.03 -13.18
C VAL A 294 -16.81 -6.44 -13.76
N PRO A 295 -16.45 -6.61 -15.03
CA PRO A 295 -16.28 -7.93 -15.64
C PRO A 295 -15.33 -8.80 -14.82
N ARG A 296 -15.68 -10.09 -14.73
CA ARG A 296 -14.80 -11.09 -14.12
C ARG A 296 -13.79 -11.59 -15.16
N PHE A 297 -12.54 -11.71 -14.74
CA PHE A 297 -11.49 -12.27 -15.57
C PHE A 297 -11.28 -13.74 -15.21
N SER A 298 -11.56 -14.64 -16.16
CA SER A 298 -11.45 -16.09 -15.95
C SER A 298 -10.08 -16.67 -16.32
N ASN A 299 -9.25 -15.90 -17.01
CA ASN A 299 -7.91 -16.30 -17.43
C ASN A 299 -6.82 -16.10 -16.37
N ASN A 300 -7.22 -15.91 -15.12
CA ASN A 300 -6.33 -15.79 -13.96
C ASN A 300 -6.00 -17.14 -13.29
N ILE A 301 -6.44 -18.27 -13.90
CA ILE A 301 -6.18 -19.62 -13.38
C ILE A 301 -5.23 -20.34 -14.33
N TYR A 302 -4.10 -20.79 -13.78
CA TYR A 302 -3.03 -21.48 -14.50
C TYR A 302 -2.95 -22.91 -14.00
N THR A 303 -2.68 -23.86 -14.91
CA THR A 303 -2.43 -25.25 -14.56
C THR A 303 -0.95 -25.57 -14.73
N VAL A 304 -0.33 -26.07 -13.68
CA VAL A 304 1.06 -26.55 -13.69
C VAL A 304 1.04 -28.06 -13.77
N ASP A 305 1.64 -28.59 -14.83
CA ASP A 305 1.71 -30.02 -15.11
C ASP A 305 3.03 -30.58 -14.56
N LEU A 306 2.97 -31.50 -13.63
CA LEU A 306 4.12 -32.13 -13.00
C LEU A 306 4.66 -33.31 -13.81
N GLU A 307 3.80 -34.05 -14.54
CA GLU A 307 4.20 -35.22 -15.33
C GLU A 307 5.18 -34.85 -16.45
N LYS A 308 4.94 -33.73 -17.13
CA LYS A 308 5.87 -33.23 -18.16
C LYS A 308 7.24 -32.94 -17.63
N THR A 309 7.33 -32.50 -16.38
CA THR A 309 8.61 -32.16 -15.74
C THR A 309 9.32 -33.41 -15.21
N MET A 310 8.56 -34.38 -14.70
CA MET A 310 9.10 -35.64 -14.19
C MET A 310 9.58 -36.57 -15.32
N SER A 311 8.94 -36.56 -16.49
CA SER A 311 9.32 -37.40 -17.63
C SER A 311 10.61 -36.94 -18.33
N VAL A 312 10.96 -35.66 -18.25
CA VAL A 312 12.17 -35.08 -18.88
C VAL A 312 13.44 -35.33 -18.04
N LYS A 313 13.32 -35.81 -16.80
CA LYS A 313 14.51 -36.17 -15.96
C LYS A 313 15.37 -37.30 -16.52
N LYS A 314 15.00 -37.90 -17.67
CA LYS A 314 15.75 -39.05 -18.24
C LYS A 314 16.70 -38.72 -19.39
N GLU A 315 16.69 -37.52 -19.93
CA GLU A 315 17.62 -37.15 -21.02
C GLU A 315 17.99 -35.68 -20.97
N GLU A 316 19.21 -35.38 -20.68
CA GLU A 316 20.14 -34.36 -21.15
C GLU A 316 21.03 -33.76 -20.04
N GLU A 317 22.34 -34.03 -20.25
CA GLU A 317 23.44 -33.45 -19.48
C GLU A 317 23.65 -31.96 -19.81
N VAL A 318 23.84 -31.22 -18.77
CA VAL A 318 24.71 -30.04 -18.54
C VAL A 318 24.96 -29.06 -19.69
N LYS A 319 24.47 -27.85 -19.61
CA LYS A 319 25.18 -26.63 -20.02
C LYS A 319 25.21 -25.59 -18.91
N ASP A 320 26.44 -25.27 -18.61
CA ASP A 320 26.98 -24.43 -17.55
C ASP A 320 26.49 -22.97 -17.58
N TRP A 321 25.77 -22.51 -16.53
CA TRP A 321 25.37 -21.13 -16.30
C TRP A 321 26.22 -20.44 -15.22
N ASN A 322 27.49 -20.86 -15.09
CA ASN A 322 28.45 -20.23 -14.20
C ASN A 322 29.31 -19.24 -14.97
N LYS A 323 28.87 -17.99 -15.11
CA LYS A 323 29.77 -16.85 -15.28
C LYS A 323 29.10 -15.54 -14.93
N VAL A 324 28.86 -15.32 -13.62
CA VAL A 324 29.00 -14.01 -13.02
C VAL A 324 29.87 -14.24 -11.80
N GLU A 325 31.12 -13.78 -11.86
CA GLU A 325 32.03 -13.75 -10.73
C GLU A 325 31.39 -12.87 -9.63
N ARG A 326 30.71 -13.51 -8.71
CA ARG A 326 30.32 -12.89 -7.43
C ARG A 326 31.46 -13.14 -6.45
N ASN A 327 31.84 -12.12 -5.69
CA ASN A 327 32.73 -12.24 -4.54
C ASN A 327 32.22 -13.35 -3.62
N ARG A 328 32.66 -14.60 -3.79
CA ARG A 328 32.33 -15.68 -2.87
C ARG A 328 32.98 -15.37 -1.55
N ALA A 329 32.24 -15.53 -0.46
CA ALA A 329 32.80 -15.39 0.88
C ALA A 329 33.84 -16.50 1.08
N VAL A 330 35.02 -16.14 1.56
CA VAL A 330 35.98 -17.13 2.06
C VAL A 330 35.31 -17.82 3.25
N ASP A 331 35.35 -19.16 3.33
CA ASP A 331 34.71 -19.99 4.34
C ASP A 331 33.14 -20.04 4.26
N GLU A 332 32.61 -20.06 3.07
CA GLU A 332 31.14 -20.13 2.82
C GLU A 332 30.46 -21.25 3.63
N ASP A 333 31.07 -22.41 3.75
CA ASP A 333 30.55 -23.58 4.48
C ASP A 333 30.27 -23.28 5.96
N VAL A 334 31.06 -22.41 6.60
CA VAL A 334 30.88 -22.05 8.01
C VAL A 334 29.58 -21.26 8.20
N TYR A 335 29.35 -20.28 7.32
CA TYR A 335 28.13 -19.47 7.38
C TYR A 335 26.88 -20.29 7.04
N LEU A 336 26.97 -21.16 6.02
CA LEU A 336 25.88 -22.07 5.64
C LEU A 336 25.52 -23.06 6.78
N SER A 337 26.53 -23.61 7.46
CA SER A 337 26.32 -24.49 8.61
C SER A 337 25.61 -23.76 9.76
N LYS A 338 26.02 -22.52 10.06
CA LYS A 338 25.36 -21.70 11.07
C LYS A 338 23.93 -21.34 10.68
N MET A 339 23.69 -21.00 9.40
CA MET A 339 22.35 -20.74 8.91
C MET A 339 21.44 -21.96 9.02
N ALA A 340 21.94 -23.17 8.77
CA ALA A 340 21.18 -24.40 8.95
C ALA A 340 20.80 -24.63 10.43
N LEU A 341 21.70 -24.33 11.37
CA LEU A 341 21.41 -24.38 12.80
C LEU A 341 20.35 -23.34 13.21
N ILE A 342 20.47 -22.12 12.70
CA ILE A 342 19.51 -21.04 12.95
C ILE A 342 18.13 -21.42 12.40
N GLU A 343 18.07 -21.91 11.17
CA GLU A 343 16.81 -22.37 10.57
C GLU A 343 16.15 -23.48 11.40
N ASN A 344 16.93 -24.48 11.82
CA ASN A 344 16.42 -25.56 12.66
C ASN A 344 15.86 -25.04 13.99
N ALA A 345 16.59 -24.15 14.66
CA ALA A 345 16.15 -23.53 15.90
C ALA A 345 14.83 -22.76 15.75
N LEU A 346 14.70 -22.00 14.65
CA LEU A 346 13.48 -21.25 14.30
C LEU A 346 12.29 -22.19 14.03
N ARG A 347 12.51 -23.28 13.27
CA ARG A 347 11.45 -24.28 12.98
C ARG A 347 11.00 -25.03 14.21
N CYS A 348 11.92 -25.33 15.13
CA CYS A 348 11.58 -25.97 16.40
C CYS A 348 10.97 -25.01 17.42
N GLY A 349 10.93 -23.70 17.13
CA GLY A 349 10.48 -22.69 18.10
C GLY A 349 11.39 -22.55 19.32
N ASN A 350 12.63 -23.03 19.24
CA ASN A 350 13.61 -22.99 20.31
C ASN A 350 14.90 -22.28 19.86
N ILE A 351 14.88 -20.96 19.92
CA ILE A 351 16.00 -20.11 19.46
C ILE A 351 17.27 -20.30 20.27
N ALA A 352 17.17 -20.83 21.51
CA ALA A 352 18.33 -21.10 22.35
C ALA A 352 19.29 -22.12 21.73
N MET A 353 18.80 -23.00 20.87
CA MET A 353 19.64 -23.98 20.14
C MET A 353 20.65 -23.32 19.21
N ALA A 354 20.40 -22.10 18.75
CA ALA A 354 21.28 -21.36 17.87
C ALA A 354 22.08 -20.26 18.59
N ARG A 355 22.08 -20.21 19.91
CA ARG A 355 22.70 -19.14 20.73
C ARG A 355 24.14 -18.84 20.31
N ASP A 356 24.94 -19.89 20.06
CA ASP A 356 26.35 -19.76 19.71
C ASP A 356 26.59 -19.25 18.28
N CYS A 357 25.55 -19.18 17.46
CA CYS A 357 25.61 -18.57 16.13
C CYS A 357 25.53 -17.03 16.18
N PHE A 358 25.26 -16.42 17.33
CA PHE A 358 24.96 -15.00 17.48
C PHE A 358 25.92 -14.31 18.45
N SER A 359 26.18 -13.03 18.20
CA SER A 359 26.64 -12.09 19.22
C SER A 359 25.54 -11.86 20.26
N ILE A 360 25.86 -11.16 21.35
CA ILE A 360 24.86 -10.79 22.37
C ILE A 360 23.76 -9.93 21.74
N GLU A 361 24.16 -8.93 20.95
CA GLU A 361 23.21 -8.02 20.30
C GLU A 361 22.38 -8.73 19.24
N GLY A 362 23.00 -9.51 18.37
CA GLY A 362 22.30 -10.29 17.34
C GLY A 362 21.29 -11.27 17.94
N TYR A 363 21.64 -11.91 19.05
CA TYR A 363 20.72 -12.81 19.75
C TYR A 363 19.54 -12.07 20.40
N ASN A 364 19.77 -10.91 21.00
CA ASN A 364 18.70 -10.08 21.55
C ASN A 364 17.74 -9.60 20.44
N MET A 365 18.26 -9.31 19.25
CA MET A 365 17.40 -9.01 18.10
C MET A 365 16.58 -10.22 17.67
N LEU A 366 17.16 -11.42 17.62
CA LEU A 366 16.44 -12.66 17.31
C LEU A 366 15.36 -12.96 18.35
N ASP A 367 15.68 -12.79 19.63
CA ASP A 367 14.73 -12.97 20.73
C ASP A 367 13.55 -12.00 20.59
N THR A 368 13.83 -10.72 20.35
CA THR A 368 12.80 -9.70 20.09
C THR A 368 11.95 -10.07 18.85
N LEU A 369 12.59 -10.53 17.77
CA LEU A 369 11.91 -10.95 16.55
C LEU A 369 11.00 -12.16 16.80
N SER A 370 11.45 -13.13 17.64
CA SER A 370 10.67 -14.32 17.96
C SER A 370 9.38 -14.00 18.73
N HIS A 371 9.35 -12.87 19.42
CA HIS A 371 8.18 -12.34 20.14
C HIS A 371 7.35 -11.34 19.29
N TYR A 372 7.83 -11.00 18.09
CA TYR A 372 7.13 -10.14 17.14
C TYR A 372 6.08 -10.94 16.36
N GLY A 373 4.97 -11.23 16.97
CA GLY A 373 3.93 -12.09 16.42
C GLY A 373 4.25 -13.60 16.53
N LYS A 374 3.32 -14.42 16.05
CA LYS A 374 3.54 -15.87 15.94
C LYS A 374 4.37 -16.15 14.69
N MET A 375 5.69 -16.24 14.87
CA MET A 375 6.66 -16.41 13.81
C MET A 375 6.76 -17.88 13.37
N THR A 376 6.73 -18.13 12.05
CA THR A 376 7.01 -19.43 11.44
C THR A 376 7.89 -19.28 10.21
N VAL A 377 8.83 -20.22 9.98
CA VAL A 377 9.67 -20.22 8.77
C VAL A 377 8.87 -20.80 7.61
N VAL A 378 8.83 -20.06 6.50
CA VAL A 378 8.08 -20.46 5.30
C VAL A 378 9.03 -21.08 4.26
N GLY A 379 8.64 -22.26 3.76
CA GLY A 379 9.40 -22.96 2.71
C GLY A 379 10.78 -23.45 3.18
N LYS A 380 11.64 -23.79 2.25
CA LYS A 380 13.05 -24.11 2.47
C LYS A 380 13.90 -22.94 1.99
N PRO A 381 14.70 -22.31 2.85
CA PRO A 381 15.56 -21.19 2.46
C PRO A 381 16.63 -21.62 1.45
N GLU A 382 16.86 -20.79 0.44
CA GLU A 382 18.07 -20.82 -0.38
C GLU A 382 19.01 -19.74 0.14
N TYR A 383 20.06 -20.10 0.84
CA TYR A 383 20.98 -19.14 1.41
C TYR A 383 21.84 -18.49 0.32
N LYS A 384 21.74 -17.15 0.21
CA LYS A 384 22.59 -16.35 -0.64
C LYS A 384 23.55 -15.54 0.23
N LEU A 385 24.81 -15.87 0.19
CA LEU A 385 25.86 -15.17 0.92
C LEU A 385 26.46 -14.08 0.04
N LEU A 386 26.51 -12.86 0.58
CA LEU A 386 27.12 -11.70 -0.04
C LEU A 386 28.15 -11.13 0.93
N LYS A 387 29.41 -11.04 0.50
CA LYS A 387 30.44 -10.37 1.30
C LYS A 387 30.38 -8.86 1.03
N TYR A 388 30.30 -8.10 2.10
CA TYR A 388 30.33 -6.64 2.04
C TYR A 388 31.20 -6.09 3.18
N LYS A 389 32.35 -5.50 2.85
CA LYS A 389 33.37 -5.04 3.82
C LYS A 389 33.75 -6.16 4.81
N ASP A 390 33.57 -5.91 6.09
CA ASP A 390 33.86 -6.83 7.19
C ASP A 390 32.63 -7.67 7.60
N GLU A 391 31.61 -7.72 6.75
CA GLU A 391 30.38 -8.45 7.00
C GLU A 391 30.08 -9.46 5.88
N VAL A 392 29.40 -10.53 6.23
CA VAL A 392 28.76 -11.45 5.30
C VAL A 392 27.25 -11.41 5.55
N LEU A 393 26.52 -11.00 4.54
CA LEU A 393 25.06 -10.94 4.58
C LEU A 393 24.50 -12.25 4.03
N CYS A 394 23.69 -12.93 4.82
CA CYS A 394 22.89 -14.05 4.36
C CYS A 394 21.46 -13.59 4.16
N ARG A 395 21.01 -13.59 2.91
CA ARG A 395 19.65 -13.22 2.52
C ARG A 395 18.84 -14.48 2.28
N SER A 396 17.60 -14.53 2.77
CA SER A 396 16.53 -15.42 2.33
C SER A 396 15.98 -16.45 3.32
N ILE A 397 15.84 -16.13 4.61
CA ILE A 397 14.83 -16.83 5.41
C ILE A 397 13.53 -16.03 5.35
N THR A 398 12.52 -16.58 4.65
CA THR A 398 11.18 -16.02 4.65
C THR A 398 10.45 -16.45 5.91
N MET A 399 9.96 -15.50 6.68
CA MET A 399 9.20 -15.73 7.90
C MET A 399 7.78 -15.22 7.75
N GLN A 400 6.81 -16.01 8.21
CA GLN A 400 5.42 -15.61 8.38
C GLN A 400 5.23 -15.12 9.80
N PHE A 401 4.60 -13.96 9.95
CA PHE A 401 4.23 -13.37 11.23
C PHE A 401 2.72 -13.26 11.33
N ASP A 402 2.13 -13.86 12.35
CA ASP A 402 0.69 -13.82 12.60
C ASP A 402 0.39 -13.12 13.92
N PHE A 403 -0.62 -12.26 13.93
CA PHE A 403 -1.05 -11.48 15.09
C PHE A 403 -2.51 -11.78 15.41
N ARG A 404 -2.95 -11.52 16.65
CA ARG A 404 -4.28 -11.92 17.14
C ARG A 404 -5.45 -11.33 16.33
N ASN A 405 -5.32 -10.12 15.82
CA ASN A 405 -6.44 -9.36 15.24
C ASN A 405 -6.19 -8.88 13.81
N THR A 406 -5.18 -9.39 13.12
CA THR A 406 -4.84 -8.96 11.75
C THR A 406 -4.43 -10.14 10.89
N THR A 407 -4.59 -10.00 9.58
CA THR A 407 -3.97 -10.91 8.60
C THR A 407 -2.46 -10.87 8.76
N GLY A 408 -1.85 -12.02 8.98
CA GLY A 408 -0.40 -12.18 9.03
C GLY A 408 0.26 -11.75 7.71
N PHE A 409 1.56 -11.53 7.76
CA PHE A 409 2.36 -11.20 6.59
C PHE A 409 3.66 -11.99 6.56
N SER A 410 4.18 -12.23 5.36
CA SER A 410 5.50 -12.82 5.17
C SER A 410 6.54 -11.73 4.93
N GLN A 411 7.74 -11.91 5.49
CA GLN A 411 8.85 -11.00 5.33
C GLN A 411 10.16 -11.77 5.27
N ASP A 412 11.05 -11.41 4.34
CA ASP A 412 12.39 -11.98 4.27
C ASP A 412 13.27 -11.30 5.32
N VAL A 413 14.06 -12.11 6.03
CA VAL A 413 15.00 -11.66 7.05
C VAL A 413 16.42 -11.87 6.56
N VAL A 414 17.23 -10.82 6.67
CA VAL A 414 18.66 -10.79 6.38
C VAL A 414 19.43 -11.01 7.68
N PHE A 415 20.40 -11.93 7.66
CA PHE A 415 21.32 -12.19 8.76
C PHE A 415 22.69 -11.63 8.40
N ARG A 416 23.22 -10.75 9.23
CA ARG A 416 24.53 -10.14 9.03
C ARG A 416 25.54 -10.74 9.97
N PHE A 417 26.55 -11.38 9.41
CA PHE A 417 27.66 -12.01 10.14
C PHE A 417 28.87 -11.10 10.13
N ASP A 418 29.56 -10.96 11.25
CA ASP A 418 30.91 -10.43 11.25
C ASP A 418 31.91 -11.46 10.68
N THR A 419 32.93 -11.00 9.98
CA THR A 419 33.90 -11.88 9.31
C THR A 419 34.98 -12.44 10.26
N ILE A 420 35.14 -11.86 11.44
CA ILE A 420 36.17 -12.26 12.41
C ILE A 420 35.69 -13.45 13.23
N ASN A 421 34.58 -13.27 13.96
CA ASN A 421 34.01 -14.29 14.85
C ASN A 421 33.01 -15.19 14.11
N LYS A 422 32.61 -14.79 12.91
CA LYS A 422 31.63 -15.49 12.06
C LYS A 422 30.30 -15.74 12.78
N VAL A 423 29.87 -14.78 13.62
CA VAL A 423 28.58 -14.80 14.31
C VAL A 423 27.66 -13.74 13.76
N VAL A 424 26.36 -13.97 13.86
CA VAL A 424 25.35 -13.01 13.49
C VAL A 424 25.35 -11.85 14.48
N THR A 425 25.62 -10.65 13.99
CA THR A 425 25.66 -9.42 14.79
C THR A 425 24.37 -8.62 14.71
N SER A 426 23.64 -8.75 13.59
CA SER A 426 22.36 -8.06 13.39
C SER A 426 21.44 -8.80 12.46
N LEU A 427 20.16 -8.46 12.54
CA LEU A 427 19.08 -8.94 11.70
C LEU A 427 18.36 -7.74 11.07
N ALA A 428 17.92 -7.89 9.84
CA ALA A 428 17.12 -6.86 9.19
C ALA A 428 15.98 -7.46 8.35
N PHE A 429 14.86 -6.76 8.26
CA PHE A 429 13.83 -7.03 7.27
C PHE A 429 14.32 -6.54 5.91
N ARG A 430 14.33 -7.44 4.93
CA ARG A 430 14.77 -7.13 3.58
C ARG A 430 13.85 -6.07 2.95
N LEU A 431 14.41 -5.14 2.20
CA LEU A 431 13.66 -4.24 1.34
C LEU A 431 12.80 -5.04 0.33
N SER A 432 11.74 -4.43 -0.17
CA SER A 432 11.06 -4.98 -1.34
C SER A 432 12.02 -5.04 -2.53
N ASP A 433 11.81 -6.02 -3.41
CA ASP A 433 12.68 -6.21 -4.58
C ASP A 433 12.70 -4.97 -5.47
N GLN A 434 11.57 -4.26 -5.58
CA GLN A 434 11.50 -3.01 -6.31
C GLN A 434 12.36 -1.92 -5.66
N ALA A 435 12.26 -1.75 -4.33
CA ALA A 435 13.08 -0.76 -3.63
C ALA A 435 14.58 -1.06 -3.73
N GLU A 436 14.96 -2.34 -3.62
CA GLU A 436 16.35 -2.78 -3.81
C GLU A 436 16.82 -2.53 -5.26
N TYR A 437 16.01 -2.88 -6.25
CA TYR A 437 16.33 -2.67 -7.67
C TYR A 437 16.50 -1.18 -8.00
N ASP A 438 15.62 -0.32 -7.49
CA ASP A 438 15.70 1.13 -7.72
C ASP A 438 17.03 1.72 -7.25
N ILE A 439 17.61 1.17 -6.16
CA ILE A 439 18.92 1.58 -5.65
C ILE A 439 20.05 0.99 -6.52
N ILE A 440 19.99 -0.31 -6.80
CA ILE A 440 21.03 -1.02 -7.56
C ILE A 440 21.15 -0.48 -8.99
N SER A 441 20.03 -0.11 -9.62
CA SER A 441 19.99 0.43 -10.98
C SER A 441 20.68 1.79 -11.14
N LYS A 442 20.97 2.50 -10.05
CA LYS A 442 21.74 3.77 -10.08
C LYS A 442 23.23 3.54 -10.33
N THR A 443 23.56 2.95 -11.47
CA THR A 443 24.94 2.51 -11.84
C THR A 443 25.97 3.63 -11.85
N LYS A 444 25.56 4.91 -11.95
CA LYS A 444 26.45 6.08 -11.86
C LYS A 444 26.93 6.38 -10.44
N TRP A 445 26.35 5.75 -9.42
CA TRP A 445 26.75 5.93 -8.03
C TRP A 445 27.73 4.85 -7.60
N PRO A 446 28.62 5.16 -6.63
CA PRO A 446 29.50 4.16 -6.07
C PRO A 446 28.69 2.97 -5.55
N GLU A 447 29.16 1.76 -5.80
CA GLU A 447 28.54 0.53 -5.30
C GLU A 447 28.42 0.55 -3.78
N GLU A 448 29.47 1.05 -3.12
CA GLU A 448 29.51 1.21 -1.67
C GLU A 448 28.35 2.07 -1.15
N SER A 449 28.09 3.24 -1.75
CA SER A 449 26.98 4.11 -1.32
C SER A 449 25.62 3.43 -1.52
N ARG A 450 25.45 2.67 -2.60
CA ARG A 450 24.22 1.91 -2.86
C ARG A 450 23.98 0.83 -1.80
N MET A 451 25.02 0.08 -1.44
CA MET A 451 24.93 -0.94 -0.40
C MET A 451 24.65 -0.35 0.98
N ILE A 452 25.30 0.78 1.32
CA ILE A 452 25.03 1.49 2.57
C ILE A 452 23.57 1.93 2.65
N LEU A 453 23.01 2.48 1.56
CA LEU A 453 21.62 2.92 1.51
C LEU A 453 20.63 1.75 1.65
N ILE A 454 20.89 0.61 0.99
CA ILE A 454 20.08 -0.60 1.15
C ILE A 454 20.08 -1.05 2.61
N ASN A 455 21.26 -1.23 3.20
CA ASN A 455 21.39 -1.66 4.59
C ASN A 455 20.73 -0.68 5.55
N PHE A 456 20.91 0.62 5.33
CA PHE A 456 20.31 1.67 6.15
C PHE A 456 18.77 1.64 6.11
N LEU A 457 18.17 1.48 4.95
CA LEU A 457 16.71 1.41 4.83
C LEU A 457 16.15 0.10 5.41
N GLU A 458 16.86 -1.02 5.26
CA GLU A 458 16.53 -2.30 5.90
C GLU A 458 16.56 -2.17 7.43
N ASP A 459 17.61 -1.54 7.97
CA ASP A 459 17.73 -1.28 9.41
C ASP A 459 16.67 -0.32 9.93
N TYR A 460 16.37 0.73 9.15
CA TYR A 460 15.34 1.70 9.49
C TYR A 460 13.96 1.04 9.65
N GLN A 461 13.52 0.27 8.65
CA GLN A 461 12.22 -0.41 8.73
C GLN A 461 12.19 -1.47 9.84
N THR A 462 13.30 -2.18 10.06
CA THR A 462 13.44 -3.19 11.12
C THR A 462 13.40 -2.56 12.50
N ALA A 463 14.02 -1.40 12.67
CA ALA A 463 14.04 -0.68 13.93
C ALA A 463 12.64 -0.25 14.39
N TYR A 464 11.74 0.08 13.48
CA TYR A 464 10.32 0.31 13.80
C TYR A 464 9.63 -0.97 14.24
N ALA A 465 9.81 -2.06 13.50
CA ALA A 465 9.20 -3.35 13.83
C ALA A 465 9.67 -3.87 15.20
N LEU A 466 10.96 -3.86 15.44
CA LEU A 466 11.56 -4.30 16.71
C LEU A 466 11.59 -3.22 17.80
N LYS A 467 10.99 -2.04 17.53
CA LYS A 467 10.88 -0.91 18.47
C LYS A 467 12.25 -0.47 19.02
N ARG A 468 13.29 -0.47 18.18
CA ARG A 468 14.67 -0.11 18.56
C ARG A 468 14.83 1.40 18.68
N HIS A 469 14.27 1.98 19.75
CA HIS A 469 14.23 3.42 19.96
C HIS A 469 15.61 4.06 19.93
N HIS A 470 16.58 3.51 20.68
CA HIS A 470 17.95 4.06 20.72
C HIS A 470 18.66 4.07 19.36
N TYR A 471 18.44 3.03 18.56
CA TYR A 471 18.98 3.01 17.20
C TYR A 471 18.38 4.15 16.36
N LEU A 472 17.04 4.30 16.38
CA LEU A 472 16.40 5.39 15.65
C LEU A 472 16.86 6.75 16.13
N GLU A 473 17.04 6.95 17.43
CA GLU A 473 17.59 8.18 17.98
C GLU A 473 19.02 8.46 17.48
N SER A 474 19.86 7.43 17.37
CA SER A 474 21.26 7.57 16.95
C SER A 474 21.46 7.93 15.48
N ILE A 475 20.50 7.59 14.60
CA ILE A 475 20.58 7.86 13.16
C ILE A 475 19.99 9.20 12.75
N TYR A 476 19.42 9.99 13.67
CA TYR A 476 19.02 11.36 13.41
C TYR A 476 20.08 12.34 13.90
N SER A 477 20.39 13.35 13.06
CA SER A 477 21.21 14.51 13.49
C SER A 477 20.52 15.24 14.64
N ASP A 478 21.29 15.87 15.51
CA ASP A 478 20.73 16.60 16.66
C ASP A 478 19.90 17.80 16.22
N ASP A 479 20.21 18.37 15.05
CA ASP A 479 19.48 19.45 14.39
C ASP A 479 18.51 18.98 13.31
N ALA A 480 18.14 17.69 13.30
CA ALA A 480 17.30 17.11 12.28
C ALA A 480 15.93 17.81 12.18
N LEU A 481 15.56 18.19 10.97
CA LEU A 481 14.23 18.71 10.66
C LEU A 481 13.28 17.55 10.39
N ILE A 482 12.27 17.39 11.24
CA ILE A 482 11.28 16.33 11.11
C ILE A 482 9.93 16.93 10.80
N ILE A 483 9.35 16.54 9.66
CA ILE A 483 8.05 17.00 9.18
C ILE A 483 7.11 15.79 9.10
N VAL A 484 5.96 15.90 9.74
CA VAL A 484 4.91 14.87 9.68
C VAL A 484 3.65 15.50 9.11
N GLY A 485 3.20 15.00 7.99
CA GLY A 485 1.94 15.37 7.38
C GLY A 485 0.78 14.62 8.05
N ARG A 486 -0.31 15.32 8.35
CA ARG A 486 -1.54 14.74 8.84
C ARG A 486 -2.68 15.18 7.95
N LEU A 487 -3.53 14.26 7.51
CA LEU A 487 -4.79 14.62 6.87
C LEU A 487 -5.70 15.19 7.96
N VAL A 488 -5.99 16.46 7.88
CA VAL A 488 -6.96 17.12 8.76
C VAL A 488 -8.29 17.19 8.03
N LYS A 489 -9.30 16.54 8.59
CA LYS A 489 -10.69 16.87 8.24
C LYS A 489 -10.95 18.25 8.85
N LYS A 490 -10.94 19.29 8.03
CA LYS A 490 -11.40 20.60 8.48
C LYS A 490 -12.91 20.51 8.70
N THR A 491 -13.33 20.54 9.96
CA THR A 491 -14.68 20.98 10.32
C THR A 491 -14.70 22.47 10.05
N GLU A 492 -15.34 22.91 8.97
CA GLU A 492 -15.45 24.32 8.65
C GLU A 492 -16.33 24.98 9.71
N ILE A 493 -15.73 25.92 10.47
CA ILE A 493 -16.48 26.99 11.10
C ILE A 493 -16.84 27.95 9.95
N PRO A 494 -18.12 28.21 9.67
CA PRO A 494 -18.50 29.07 8.55
C PRO A 494 -18.13 30.50 8.87
N ASP A 495 -17.02 30.96 8.34
CA ASP A 495 -16.74 32.40 8.28
C ASP A 495 -17.16 32.94 6.91
N ARG A 496 -18.03 33.96 6.95
CA ARG A 496 -18.85 34.45 5.83
C ARG A 496 -18.10 35.14 4.69
N LEU A 497 -16.80 35.06 4.61
CA LEU A 497 -16.04 35.92 3.64
C LEU A 497 -14.75 35.34 3.04
N THR A 498 -14.60 34.03 2.89
CA THR A 498 -13.50 33.52 2.05
C THR A 498 -13.94 32.32 1.22
N LEU A 499 -14.36 32.61 0.00
CA LEU A 499 -14.23 31.71 -1.13
C LEU A 499 -12.76 31.35 -1.30
N LYS A 500 -12.33 30.17 -0.83
CA LYS A 500 -11.18 29.45 -1.39
C LYS A 500 -11.14 28.01 -0.90
N LEU A 501 -11.43 27.10 -1.85
CA LEU A 501 -10.78 25.83 -2.10
C LEU A 501 -10.57 24.91 -0.88
N THR A 502 -11.51 24.03 -0.70
CA THR A 502 -11.35 22.75 -0.03
C THR A 502 -10.44 21.83 -0.85
N ALA A 503 -9.14 22.01 -0.67
CA ALA A 503 -8.22 20.90 -0.81
C ALA A 503 -8.15 20.23 0.57
N GLU A 504 -8.18 18.90 0.65
CA GLU A 504 -7.68 18.21 1.83
C GLU A 504 -6.23 18.64 1.99
N GLU A 505 -5.99 19.72 2.74
CA GLU A 505 -4.64 20.21 3.00
C GLU A 505 -4.02 19.28 4.04
N ALA A 506 -2.95 18.62 3.65
CA ALA A 506 -2.11 17.94 4.62
C ALA A 506 -1.53 19.02 5.54
N GLU A 507 -1.93 19.02 6.80
CA GLU A 507 -1.30 19.85 7.82
C GLU A 507 0.09 19.28 8.09
N LEU A 508 1.13 20.07 7.79
CA LEU A 508 2.52 19.71 8.02
C LEU A 508 2.96 20.23 9.40
N THR A 509 3.19 19.32 10.32
CA THR A 509 3.71 19.66 11.64
C THR A 509 5.22 19.44 11.68
N LYS A 510 5.95 20.44 12.15
CA LYS A 510 7.40 20.35 12.34
C LYS A 510 7.71 19.94 13.77
N TYR A 511 8.64 19.02 13.91
CA TYR A 511 9.16 18.56 15.19
C TYR A 511 10.68 18.68 15.22
N ASP A 512 11.25 18.96 16.39
CA ASP A 512 12.64 18.66 16.68
C ASP A 512 12.82 17.17 16.98
N LYS A 513 14.08 16.73 17.04
CA LYS A 513 14.45 15.34 17.30
C LYS A 513 13.86 14.84 18.62
N ASP A 514 14.01 15.59 19.71
CA ASP A 514 13.61 15.17 21.05
C ASP A 514 12.10 14.95 21.16
N THR A 515 11.33 15.90 20.64
CA THR A 515 9.87 15.82 20.62
C THR A 515 9.41 14.64 19.77
N TYR A 516 10.02 14.44 18.60
CA TYR A 516 9.69 13.32 17.74
C TYR A 516 10.01 11.98 18.40
N MET A 517 11.19 11.82 19.01
CA MET A 517 11.59 10.59 19.69
C MET A 517 10.70 10.28 20.89
N LYS A 518 10.29 11.30 21.64
CA LYS A 518 9.30 11.13 22.73
C LYS A 518 7.95 10.61 22.21
N ASN A 519 7.45 11.18 21.12
CA ASN A 519 6.21 10.74 20.49
C ASN A 519 6.33 9.31 19.95
N LEU A 520 7.46 8.98 19.35
CA LEU A 520 7.76 7.64 18.84
C LEU A 520 7.83 6.61 19.98
N SER A 521 8.42 6.96 21.12
CA SER A 521 8.43 6.11 22.30
C SER A 521 7.02 5.78 22.80
N MET A 522 6.12 6.76 22.81
CA MET A 522 4.70 6.55 23.16
C MET A 522 4.01 5.65 22.11
N CYS A 523 4.28 5.88 20.83
CA CYS A 523 3.77 5.04 19.77
C CYS A 523 4.19 3.58 19.94
N PHE A 524 5.46 3.33 20.25
CA PHE A 524 6.00 1.98 20.49
C PHE A 524 5.36 1.27 21.69
N LYS A 525 5.05 2.01 22.74
CA LYS A 525 4.37 1.46 23.93
C LYS A 525 2.92 1.09 23.67
N ASN A 526 2.24 1.87 22.83
CA ASN A 526 0.79 1.74 22.61
C ASN A 526 0.42 0.73 21.51
N ASN A 527 1.37 0.27 20.72
CA ASN A 527 1.11 -0.70 19.65
C ASN A 527 1.71 -2.06 19.95
N GLU A 528 0.96 -3.12 19.74
CA GLU A 528 1.44 -4.50 19.84
C GLU A 528 2.52 -4.76 18.79
N TYR A 529 2.23 -4.41 17.54
CA TYR A 529 3.17 -4.50 16.42
C TYR A 529 3.20 -3.21 15.62
N ILE A 530 4.31 -3.02 14.90
CA ILE A 530 4.47 -1.99 13.87
C ILE A 530 5.14 -2.66 12.67
N ARG A 531 4.56 -2.52 11.51
CA ARG A 531 5.14 -2.94 10.24
C ARG A 531 5.37 -1.72 9.37
N LEU A 532 6.61 -1.53 8.98
CA LEU A 532 7.01 -0.53 8.02
C LEU A 532 7.51 -1.27 6.76
N ARG A 533 7.05 -0.85 5.58
CA ARG A 533 7.48 -1.42 4.31
C ARG A 533 7.72 -0.30 3.30
N PHE A 534 8.81 -0.40 2.59
CA PHE A 534 9.15 0.48 1.47
C PHE A 534 8.90 -0.24 0.16
N THR A 535 8.06 0.34 -0.70
CA THR A 535 7.60 -0.33 -1.94
C THR A 535 8.13 0.31 -3.21
N GLU A 536 8.40 1.59 -3.20
CA GLU A 536 8.96 2.35 -4.32
C GLU A 536 10.02 3.28 -3.78
N THR A 537 11.10 3.47 -4.51
CA THR A 537 12.17 4.37 -4.09
C THR A 537 12.61 5.26 -5.23
N ASP A 538 12.81 6.54 -4.92
CA ASP A 538 13.42 7.49 -5.83
C ASP A 538 14.57 8.18 -5.10
N PHE A 539 15.74 8.18 -5.72
CA PHE A 539 16.96 8.65 -5.12
C PHE A 539 17.57 9.77 -5.94
N THR A 540 17.95 10.83 -5.26
CA THR A 540 18.64 11.96 -5.85
C THR A 540 19.92 12.25 -5.06
N LYS A 541 21.07 12.28 -5.72
CA LYS A 541 22.33 12.71 -5.11
C LYS A 541 22.37 14.24 -5.04
N ALA A 542 22.85 14.80 -3.92
CA ALA A 542 23.08 16.23 -3.80
C ALA A 542 24.15 16.71 -4.81
N ASN A 543 23.85 17.76 -5.56
CA ASN A 543 24.76 18.24 -6.61
C ASN A 543 26.04 18.88 -6.03
N ASN A 544 25.93 19.51 -4.87
CA ASN A 544 27.01 20.32 -4.30
C ASN A 544 27.72 19.66 -3.10
N THR A 545 27.31 18.46 -2.71
CA THR A 545 27.84 17.78 -1.53
C THR A 545 28.12 16.32 -1.85
N LYS A 546 29.34 15.88 -1.54
CA LYS A 546 29.74 14.49 -1.73
C LYS A 546 29.01 13.60 -0.71
N ASP A 547 28.49 12.46 -1.14
CA ASP A 547 27.91 11.39 -0.31
C ASP A 547 26.71 11.82 0.58
N VAL A 548 25.91 12.79 0.09
CA VAL A 548 24.61 13.15 0.65
C VAL A 548 23.51 12.82 -0.37
N TYR A 549 22.47 12.14 0.09
CA TYR A 549 21.42 11.58 -0.75
C TYR A 549 20.04 11.97 -0.25
N GLY A 550 19.18 12.47 -1.15
CA GLY A 550 17.76 12.56 -0.95
C GLY A 550 17.11 11.23 -1.31
N VAL A 551 16.47 10.60 -0.37
CA VAL A 551 15.81 9.29 -0.50
C VAL A 551 14.32 9.51 -0.34
N ARG A 552 13.55 9.32 -1.39
CA ARG A 552 12.10 9.35 -1.34
C ARG A 552 11.58 7.93 -1.52
N VAL A 553 10.84 7.44 -0.54
CA VAL A 553 10.27 6.09 -0.54
C VAL A 553 8.77 6.16 -0.36
N ARG A 554 8.04 5.30 -1.06
CA ARG A 554 6.65 5.04 -0.75
C ARG A 554 6.59 4.12 0.45
N GLN A 555 6.09 4.66 1.56
CA GLN A 555 6.02 3.99 2.84
C GLN A 555 4.62 3.46 3.09
N GLU A 556 4.53 2.18 3.40
CA GLU A 556 3.34 1.55 3.97
C GLU A 556 3.60 1.34 5.47
N TYR A 557 2.82 2.01 6.31
CA TYR A 557 2.89 1.89 7.77
C TYR A 557 1.64 1.21 8.28
N PHE A 558 1.80 0.15 9.05
CA PHE A 558 0.71 -0.56 9.72
C PHE A 558 1.09 -0.85 11.16
N SER A 559 0.14 -0.61 12.07
CA SER A 559 0.26 -0.95 13.48
C SER A 559 -1.02 -1.61 13.98
N SER A 560 -1.05 -2.02 15.23
CA SER A 560 -2.25 -2.61 15.84
C SER A 560 -3.45 -1.66 15.91
N SER A 561 -3.24 -0.36 15.81
CA SER A 561 -4.29 0.66 15.97
C SER A 561 -4.46 1.60 14.77
N TYR A 562 -3.50 1.61 13.84
CA TYR A 562 -3.48 2.60 12.75
C TYR A 562 -2.73 2.06 11.53
N GLY A 563 -3.16 2.47 10.34
CA GLY A 563 -2.45 2.20 9.10
C GLY A 563 -2.55 3.37 8.14
N ASP A 564 -1.44 3.69 7.48
CA ASP A 564 -1.39 4.69 6.42
C ASP A 564 -0.40 4.33 5.32
N VAL A 565 -0.54 5.02 4.19
CA VAL A 565 0.35 4.95 3.04
C VAL A 565 0.67 6.37 2.62
N GLY A 566 1.94 6.62 2.38
CA GLY A 566 2.39 7.94 1.96
C GLY A 566 3.83 7.91 1.46
N TYR A 567 4.37 9.09 1.26
CA TYR A 567 5.75 9.27 0.81
C TYR A 567 6.61 9.77 1.95
N LEU A 568 7.69 9.05 2.21
CA LEU A 568 8.73 9.45 3.15
C LEU A 568 9.91 9.99 2.36
N PHE A 569 10.31 11.22 2.64
CA PHE A 569 11.57 11.80 2.17
C PHE A 569 12.58 11.81 3.32
N LEU A 570 13.78 11.31 3.05
CA LEU A 570 14.92 11.35 3.97
C LEU A 570 16.09 12.06 3.27
N LEU A 571 16.71 13.02 3.93
CA LEU A 571 18.03 13.51 3.56
C LEU A 571 19.06 12.77 4.39
N VAL A 572 19.82 11.88 3.72
CA VAL A 572 20.76 10.97 4.37
C VAL A 572 22.19 11.38 4.02
N ASP A 573 22.98 11.60 5.04
CA ASP A 573 24.42 11.91 4.97
C ASP A 573 25.25 10.66 5.25
N LEU A 574 26.05 10.23 4.28
CA LEU A 574 26.94 9.06 4.37
C LEU A 574 28.39 9.43 4.65
N ARG A 575 28.73 10.68 4.94
CA ARG A 575 30.11 11.14 5.17
C ARG A 575 30.68 10.71 6.52
N GLY A 576 29.82 10.40 7.48
CA GLY A 576 30.20 9.97 8.82
C GLY A 576 30.49 8.46 8.90
N ALA A 577 30.81 8.00 10.11
CA ALA A 577 31.00 6.56 10.38
C ALA A 577 29.70 5.75 10.23
N GLN A 578 28.56 6.40 10.41
CA GLN A 578 27.23 5.85 10.19
C GLN A 578 26.35 6.85 9.43
N PRO A 579 25.36 6.38 8.67
CA PRO A 579 24.40 7.26 8.00
C PRO A 579 23.63 8.12 9.01
N LEU A 580 23.46 9.43 8.71
CA LEU A 580 22.69 10.35 9.53
C LEU A 580 21.54 10.97 8.73
N ILE A 581 20.38 11.08 9.33
CA ILE A 581 19.21 11.76 8.77
C ILE A 581 19.20 13.21 9.22
N HIS A 582 19.30 14.15 8.28
CA HIS A 582 19.16 15.59 8.55
C HIS A 582 17.74 16.10 8.30
N VAL A 583 17.02 15.49 7.37
CA VAL A 583 15.61 15.82 7.10
C VAL A 583 14.82 14.54 7.00
N ARG A 584 13.70 14.51 7.70
CA ARG A 584 12.65 13.50 7.53
C ARG A 584 11.33 14.21 7.26
N ALA A 585 10.72 13.96 6.13
CA ALA A 585 9.40 14.48 5.83
C ALA A 585 8.49 13.34 5.37
N TRP A 586 7.35 13.20 6.04
CA TRP A 586 6.32 12.27 5.63
C TRP A 586 5.09 13.03 5.14
N GLN A 587 4.58 12.63 3.98
CA GLN A 587 3.43 13.23 3.31
C GLN A 587 2.45 12.14 2.89
N PRO A 588 1.13 12.33 3.12
CA PRO A 588 0.12 11.37 2.68
C PRO A 588 0.15 11.12 1.17
N ASP A 589 -0.29 9.93 0.73
CA ASP A 589 -0.37 9.51 -0.67
C ASP A 589 -1.28 10.42 -1.55
N LYS A 590 -2.18 11.17 -0.92
CA LYS A 590 -3.08 12.12 -1.58
C LYS A 590 -2.42 13.46 -1.98
N VAL A 591 -1.18 13.70 -1.59
CA VAL A 591 -0.44 14.90 -2.00
C VAL A 591 -0.01 14.74 -3.46
N ASP A 592 -0.20 15.79 -4.25
CA ASP A 592 0.22 15.84 -5.65
C ASP A 592 1.72 15.49 -5.79
N LEU A 593 2.06 14.60 -6.70
CA LEU A 593 3.45 14.11 -6.87
C LEU A 593 4.45 15.24 -7.10
N GLU A 594 4.02 16.34 -7.75
CA GLU A 594 4.84 17.53 -7.97
C GLU A 594 5.09 18.35 -6.70
N LYS A 595 4.23 18.18 -5.68
CA LYS A 595 4.33 18.86 -4.38
C LYS A 595 5.00 18.01 -3.30
N LEU A 596 5.39 16.77 -3.65
CA LEU A 596 6.14 15.93 -2.73
C LEU A 596 7.53 16.52 -2.51
N MET A 597 7.93 16.56 -1.22
CA MET A 597 9.25 17.01 -0.84
C MET A 597 10.32 16.20 -1.56
N ASN A 598 11.29 16.89 -2.11
CA ASN A 598 12.41 16.34 -2.86
C ASN A 598 13.72 17.10 -2.55
N MET A 599 14.81 16.69 -3.18
CA MET A 599 16.13 17.27 -2.92
C MET A 599 16.24 18.75 -3.24
N SER A 600 15.44 19.29 -4.18
CA SER A 600 15.45 20.73 -4.53
C SER A 600 14.83 21.62 -3.44
N ASP A 601 14.04 21.05 -2.55
CA ASP A 601 13.36 21.77 -1.47
C ASP A 601 14.25 21.95 -0.23
N VAL A 602 15.40 21.29 -0.24
CA VAL A 602 16.33 21.29 0.89
C VAL A 602 17.62 21.99 0.51
N ARG A 603 17.98 23.03 1.26
CA ARG A 603 19.32 23.64 1.20
C ARG A 603 20.17 22.99 2.27
N PHE A 604 21.14 22.19 1.84
CA PHE A 604 22.15 21.59 2.71
C PHE A 604 23.43 22.42 2.59
N ASN A 605 23.77 23.10 3.65
CA ASN A 605 25.00 23.96 3.74
C ASN A 605 26.20 23.15 4.21
#